data_6c413237a99c7050bb96ac5083acd852
#
_entry.id   6c413237a99c7050bb96ac5083acd852
#
_cell.length_a   1.000
_cell.length_b   1.000
_cell.length_c   1.000
_cell.angle_alpha   90.00
_cell.angle_beta   90.00
_cell.angle_gamma   90.00
#
_symmetry.space_group_name_H-M   'P 1'
#
loop_
_entity.id
_entity.type
_entity.pdbx_description
1 polymer ?
#
loop_
_entity_poly.entity_id
_entity_poly.type
_entity_poly.pdbx_seq_one_letter_code
_entity_poly.pdbx_strand_id
1 'polypeptide(L)'
;RLDKYLKVSRLIKRRTVANEACDNERVSVNGRAQRASYEVKPGDRIAIRFGARTLEVEVLTVADNVGKADAAAMYREIGGTDPGQG
;
A
#
# COMPACT_ATOMS: atom_id res chain seq x y z
N ARG A 1 0.19 6.14 9.54
CA ARG A 1 -1.10 6.14 8.85
C ARG A 1 -0.97 5.45 7.50
N LEU A 2 -2.02 4.79 7.08
CA LEU A 2 -2.02 4.02 5.84
C LEU A 2 -1.75 4.91 4.62
N ASP A 3 -2.41 6.04 4.51
CA ASP A 3 -2.20 6.96 3.40
C ASP A 3 -0.76 7.47 3.36
N LYS A 4 -0.19 7.77 4.51
CA LYS A 4 1.19 8.22 4.61
C LYS A 4 2.17 7.10 4.23
N TYR A 5 1.91 5.89 4.71
CA TYR A 5 2.74 4.73 4.38
C TYR A 5 2.77 4.49 2.87
N LEU A 6 1.61 4.53 2.22
CA LEU A 6 1.51 4.31 0.79
C LEU A 6 2.31 5.36 0.00
N LYS A 7 2.31 6.60 0.46
CA LYS A 7 3.07 7.67 -0.17
C LYS A 7 4.57 7.55 0.11
N VAL A 8 4.95 7.31 1.36
CA VAL A 8 6.37 7.23 1.77
C VAL A 8 7.05 6.02 1.13
N SER A 9 6.37 4.89 1.07
CA SER A 9 6.86 3.69 0.41
C SER A 9 6.86 3.79 -1.11
N ARG A 10 6.28 4.85 -1.65
CA ARG A 10 6.16 5.13 -3.09
C ARG A 10 5.29 4.11 -3.84
N LEU A 11 4.46 3.38 -3.13
CA LEU A 11 3.44 2.53 -3.74
C LEU A 11 2.40 3.39 -4.46
N ILE A 12 2.09 4.56 -3.88
CA ILE A 12 1.24 5.58 -4.51
C ILE A 12 2.00 6.89 -4.45
N LYS A 13 2.11 7.57 -5.59
CA LYS A 13 2.94 8.77 -5.70
C LYS A 13 2.43 9.97 -4.91
N ARG A 14 1.11 10.10 -4.78
CA ARG A 14 0.49 11.25 -4.13
C ARG A 14 -0.33 10.81 -2.94
N ARG A 15 -0.18 11.53 -1.82
CA ARG A 15 -0.94 11.22 -0.60
C ARG A 15 -2.44 11.42 -0.79
N THR A 16 -2.84 12.41 -1.59
CA THR A 16 -4.26 12.63 -1.90
C THR A 16 -4.85 11.42 -2.62
N VAL A 17 -4.11 10.85 -3.57
CA VAL A 17 -4.54 9.65 -4.28
C VAL A 17 -4.60 8.45 -3.32
N ALA A 18 -3.64 8.33 -2.43
CA ALA A 18 -3.66 7.27 -1.41
C ALA A 18 -4.87 7.41 -0.49
N ASN A 19 -5.18 8.62 -0.07
CA ASN A 19 -6.34 8.90 0.77
C ASN A 19 -7.64 8.52 0.05
N GLU A 20 -7.79 8.92 -1.20
CA GLU A 20 -8.96 8.59 -2.01
C GLU A 20 -9.09 7.08 -2.23
N ALA A 21 -7.99 6.40 -2.48
CA ALA A 21 -8.00 4.95 -2.66
C ALA A 21 -8.49 4.25 -1.39
N CYS A 22 -8.06 4.71 -0.23
CA CYS A 22 -8.55 4.16 1.04
C CYS A 22 -10.04 4.45 1.23
N ASP A 23 -10.48 5.67 0.94
CA ASP A 23 -11.88 6.05 1.08
C ASP A 23 -12.79 5.28 0.14
N ASN A 24 -12.28 4.88 -1.02
CA ASN A 24 -13.03 4.11 -2.01
C ASN A 24 -12.86 2.60 -1.82
N GLU A 25 -12.32 2.18 -0.68
CA GLU A 25 -12.13 0.77 -0.33
C GLU A 25 -11.26 0.01 -1.33
N ARG A 26 -10.36 0.72 -1.99
CA ARG A 26 -9.40 0.10 -2.92
C ARG A 26 -8.16 -0.42 -2.23
N VAL A 27 -7.97 -0.04 -0.97
CA VAL A 27 -6.84 -0.49 -0.17
C VAL A 27 -7.38 -1.30 0.99
N SER A 28 -6.90 -2.52 1.12
CA SER A 28 -7.25 -3.38 2.24
C SER A 28 -5.99 -3.81 2.97
N VAL A 29 -6.14 -4.08 4.25
CA VAL A 29 -5.04 -4.56 5.11
C VAL A 29 -5.52 -5.84 5.79
N ASN A 30 -4.74 -6.90 5.62
CA ASN A 30 -5.07 -8.21 6.18
C ASN A 30 -6.47 -8.68 5.78
N GLY A 31 -6.85 -8.40 4.54
CA GLY A 31 -8.12 -8.83 3.97
C GLY A 31 -9.31 -7.92 4.25
N ARG A 32 -9.10 -6.78 4.90
CA ARG A 32 -10.18 -5.83 5.23
C ARG A 32 -9.87 -4.45 4.67
N ALA A 33 -10.87 -3.82 4.07
CA ALA A 33 -10.74 -2.43 3.64
C ALA A 33 -10.52 -1.55 4.88
N GLN A 34 -9.53 -0.69 4.83
CA GLN A 34 -9.17 0.19 5.93
C GLN A 34 -9.16 1.64 5.47
N ARG A 35 -9.41 2.54 6.41
CA ARG A 35 -9.39 3.98 6.15
C ARG A 35 -7.95 4.49 6.06
N ALA A 36 -7.80 5.68 5.49
CA ALA A 36 -6.51 6.34 5.39
C ALA A 36 -5.82 6.54 6.74
N SER A 37 -6.60 6.66 7.81
CA SER A 37 -6.09 6.84 9.17
C SER A 37 -5.64 5.56 9.84
N TYR A 38 -5.84 4.40 9.21
CA TYR A 38 -5.41 3.12 9.77
C TYR A 38 -3.91 3.14 10.07
N GLU A 39 -3.52 2.62 11.21
CA GLU A 39 -2.13 2.59 11.64
C GLU A 39 -1.45 1.30 11.16
N VAL A 40 -0.58 1.45 10.17
CA VAL A 40 0.14 0.32 9.57
C VAL A 40 1.24 -0.16 10.49
N LYS A 41 1.42 -1.47 10.57
CA LYS A 41 2.46 -2.10 11.40
C LYS A 41 3.27 -3.10 10.57
N PRO A 42 4.54 -3.35 10.94
CA PRO A 42 5.30 -4.41 10.29
C PRO A 42 4.56 -5.74 10.37
N GLY A 43 4.56 -6.48 9.28
CA GLY A 43 3.83 -7.74 9.15
C GLY A 43 2.44 -7.60 8.56
N ASP A 44 1.90 -6.39 8.46
CA ASP A 44 0.62 -6.18 7.79
C ASP A 44 0.73 -6.48 6.31
N ARG A 45 -0.33 -7.04 5.73
CA ARG A 45 -0.41 -7.30 4.29
C ARG A 45 -1.38 -6.32 3.67
N ILE A 46 -0.88 -5.50 2.77
CA ILE A 46 -1.67 -4.47 2.10
C ILE A 46 -1.97 -4.90 0.68
N ALA A 47 -3.24 -4.85 0.30
CA ALA A 47 -3.67 -5.07 -1.06
C ALA A 47 -4.20 -3.76 -1.64
N ILE A 48 -3.68 -3.37 -2.80
CA ILE A 48 -4.06 -2.12 -3.46
C ILE A 48 -4.66 -2.47 -4.82
N ARG A 49 -5.85 -1.98 -5.08
CA ARG A 49 -6.52 -2.20 -6.38
C ARG A 49 -6.27 -1.03 -7.29
N PHE A 50 -5.64 -1.31 -8.42
CA PHE A 50 -5.40 -0.33 -9.48
C PHE A 50 -6.28 -0.72 -10.68
N GLY A 51 -7.52 -0.28 -10.68
CA GLY A 51 -8.46 -0.68 -11.73
C GLY A 51 -8.68 -2.19 -11.72
N ALA A 52 -8.32 -2.86 -12.80
CA ALA A 52 -8.45 -4.32 -12.91
C ALA A 52 -7.25 -5.08 -12.31
N ARG A 53 -6.26 -4.35 -11.83
CA ARG A 53 -5.04 -4.93 -11.29
C ARG A 53 -5.01 -4.80 -9.77
N THR A 54 -4.51 -5.82 -9.09
CA THR A 54 -4.32 -5.79 -7.64
C THR A 54 -2.86 -6.07 -7.30
N LEU A 55 -2.30 -5.25 -6.43
CA LEU A 55 -0.94 -5.43 -5.93
C LEU A 55 -1.01 -5.75 -4.44
N GLU A 56 -0.35 -6.83 -4.02
CA GLU A 56 -0.25 -7.19 -2.61
C GLU A 56 1.19 -7.08 -2.14
N VAL A 57 1.36 -6.45 -0.99
CA VAL A 57 2.68 -6.27 -0.39
C VAL A 57 2.61 -6.59 1.11
N GLU A 58 3.75 -7.02 1.65
CA GLU A 58 3.91 -7.20 3.09
C GLU A 58 4.72 -6.04 3.64
N VAL A 59 4.25 -5.44 4.71
CA VAL A 59 4.96 -4.34 5.38
C VAL A 59 6.16 -4.90 6.12
N LEU A 60 7.34 -4.44 5.77
CA LEU A 60 8.59 -4.84 6.43
C LEU A 60 8.99 -3.85 7.51
N THR A 61 8.83 -2.57 7.23
CA THR A 61 9.14 -1.51 8.18
C THR A 61 8.23 -0.32 7.94
N VAL A 62 8.02 0.48 8.97
CA VAL A 62 7.23 1.71 8.90
C VAL A 62 8.14 2.86 9.29
N ALA A 63 8.20 3.90 8.44
CA ALA A 63 8.99 5.09 8.70
C ALA A 63 8.22 6.32 8.26
N ASP A 64 8.51 7.45 8.90
CA ASP A 64 7.83 8.70 8.58
C ASP A 64 8.40 9.37 7.35
N ASN A 65 9.67 9.12 7.04
CA ASN A 65 10.34 9.75 5.92
C ASN A 65 11.53 8.90 5.52
N VAL A 66 11.61 8.54 4.24
CA VAL A 66 12.72 7.74 3.72
C VAL A 66 13.11 8.23 2.34
N GLY A 67 14.35 7.99 1.96
CA GLY A 67 14.83 8.25 0.62
C GLY A 67 14.27 7.24 -0.39
N LYS A 68 14.50 7.53 -1.67
CA LYS A 68 13.97 6.70 -2.76
C LYS A 68 14.44 5.25 -2.68
N ALA A 69 15.71 5.03 -2.36
CA ALA A 69 16.26 3.68 -2.25
C ALA A 69 15.68 2.93 -1.06
N ASP A 70 15.45 3.62 0.04
CA ASP A 70 14.93 3.01 1.27
C ASP A 70 13.42 2.75 1.20
N ALA A 71 12.71 3.49 0.36
CA ALA A 71 11.28 3.29 0.18
C ALA A 71 10.97 1.88 -0.33
N ALA A 72 11.79 1.36 -1.24
CA ALA A 72 11.61 0.02 -1.77
C ALA A 72 11.87 -1.07 -0.73
N ALA A 73 12.61 -0.75 0.33
CA ALA A 73 12.91 -1.69 1.40
C ALA A 73 11.82 -1.69 2.51
N MET A 74 10.82 -0.81 2.41
CA MET A 74 9.75 -0.74 3.40
C MET A 74 8.75 -1.87 3.25
N TYR A 75 8.68 -2.49 2.08
CA TYR A 75 7.71 -3.52 1.79
C TYR A 75 8.32 -4.60 0.92
N ARG A 76 7.65 -5.75 0.88
CA ARG A 76 7.97 -6.86 -0.01
C ARG A 76 6.73 -7.19 -0.81
N GLU A 77 6.85 -7.26 -2.13
CA GLU A 77 5.76 -7.68 -2.98
C GLU A 77 5.52 -9.17 -2.80
N ILE A 78 4.31 -9.55 -2.39
CA ILE A 78 3.98 -10.95 -2.09
C ILE A 78 2.96 -11.52 -3.06
N GLY A 79 2.32 -10.67 -3.88
CA GLY A 79 1.36 -11.16 -4.84
C GLY A 79 0.73 -10.01 -5.59
N GLY A 80 -0.13 -10.37 -6.50
CA GLY A 80 -0.87 -9.40 -7.29
C GLY A 80 -1.54 -10.11 -8.43
N THR A 81 -2.61 -9.50 -8.92
CA THR A 81 -3.33 -10.00 -10.09
C THR A 81 -3.19 -8.99 -11.20
N ASP A 82 -2.65 -9.45 -12.30
CA ASP A 82 -2.54 -8.65 -13.51
C ASP A 82 -3.41 -9.32 -14.57
N PRO A 83 -4.44 -8.65 -15.11
CA PRO A 83 -5.32 -9.26 -16.10
C PRO A 83 -4.60 -9.63 -17.40
N GLY A 84 -3.40 -9.12 -17.64
CA GLY A 84 -2.59 -9.51 -18.78
C GLY A 84 -1.80 -10.81 -18.58
N GLN A 85 -1.84 -11.37 -17.40
CA GLN A 85 -1.15 -12.62 -17.06
C GLN A 85 -2.19 -13.69 -16.77
N GLY A 86 -2.23 -14.64 -17.60
CA GLY A 86 -3.16 -15.76 -17.44
C GLY A 86 -2.99 -16.52 -16.14
#